data_551d913372ec9612d39f520171a5545b
#
_entry.id   551d913372ec9612d39f520171a5545b
#
_cell.length_a   1.000
_cell.length_b   1.000
_cell.length_c   1.000
_cell.angle_alpha   90.00
_cell.angle_beta   90.00
_cell.angle_gamma   90.00
#
_symmetry.space_group_name_H-M   'P 1'
#
loop_
_entity.id
_entity.type
_entity.pdbx_description
1 polymer ?
#
loop_
_entity_poly.entity_id
_entity_poly.type
_entity_poly.pdbx_seq_one_letter_code
_entity_poly.pdbx_strand_id
1 'polypeptide(L)'
;LFETRVAPILANHCLECHEPANRKGKLDLSTRAAAFAGGSEGKAIVPGKPADSLLLELLVKDEMPKKRTPLKADEKKILRDWIEGGAPWTLAKIDPATYVHGSGGTTIRLRRLPIPEYVATVKAVTGIEIVAEATKLLPPDLRADGFSNTAYNLNVDLKHVEAFAGMAAIVVDRMDIKAFARRFHDKLTLDKQARTLIE
;
A
#
# COMPACT_ATOMS: atom_id res chain seq x y z
N LEU A 1 2.65 8.78 -17.84
CA LEU A 1 2.61 10.00 -17.00
C LEU A 1 1.54 9.88 -15.92
N PHE A 2 0.28 9.53 -16.25
CA PHE A 2 -0.81 9.48 -15.28
C PHE A 2 -0.51 8.44 -14.16
N GLU A 3 -0.30 7.18 -14.52
CA GLU A 3 -0.09 6.08 -13.56
C GLU A 3 1.17 6.23 -12.71
N THR A 4 2.23 6.82 -13.28
CA THR A 4 3.54 6.89 -12.62
C THR A 4 3.78 8.18 -11.83
N ARG A 5 3.03 9.24 -12.10
CA ARG A 5 3.25 10.55 -11.46
C ARG A 5 1.99 11.17 -10.86
N VAL A 6 0.85 11.15 -11.56
CA VAL A 6 -0.38 11.80 -11.10
C VAL A 6 -1.15 10.92 -10.13
N ALA A 7 -1.41 9.66 -10.50
CA ALA A 7 -2.16 8.74 -9.66
C ALA A 7 -1.52 8.52 -8.27
N PRO A 8 -0.17 8.42 -8.13
CA PRO A 8 0.47 8.40 -6.81
C PRO A 8 0.18 9.64 -5.96
N ILE A 9 0.20 10.84 -6.55
CA ILE A 9 -0.11 12.07 -5.82
C ILE A 9 -1.56 12.05 -5.33
N LEU A 10 -2.51 11.71 -6.22
CA LEU A 10 -3.93 11.62 -5.85
C LEU A 10 -4.15 10.57 -4.76
N ALA A 11 -3.55 9.39 -4.90
CA ALA A 11 -3.65 8.29 -3.94
C ALA A 11 -3.15 8.68 -2.54
N ASN A 12 -1.95 9.28 -2.46
CA ASN A 12 -1.30 9.55 -1.19
C ASN A 12 -1.83 10.79 -0.46
N HIS A 13 -2.33 11.79 -1.20
CA HIS A 13 -2.70 13.08 -0.61
C HIS A 13 -4.20 13.37 -0.64
N CYS A 14 -4.99 12.72 -1.51
CA CYS A 14 -6.37 13.10 -1.77
C CYS A 14 -7.38 12.01 -1.45
N LEU A 15 -7.10 10.74 -1.83
CA LEU A 15 -8.12 9.69 -1.80
C LEU A 15 -8.58 9.30 -0.39
N GLU A 16 -7.76 9.46 0.65
CA GLU A 16 -8.22 9.21 2.03
C GLU A 16 -9.51 9.97 2.38
N CYS A 17 -9.71 11.15 1.78
CA CYS A 17 -10.89 11.98 2.00
C CYS A 17 -11.84 12.04 0.81
N HIS A 18 -11.34 11.80 -0.41
CA HIS A 18 -12.07 11.98 -1.65
C HIS A 18 -12.14 10.67 -2.46
N GLU A 19 -12.64 9.62 -1.82
CA GLU A 19 -12.95 8.31 -2.41
C GLU A 19 -14.41 7.93 -2.14
N PRO A 20 -14.99 6.89 -2.77
CA PRO A 20 -16.40 6.50 -2.62
C PRO A 20 -16.86 6.34 -1.18
N ALA A 21 -16.01 5.82 -0.28
CA ALA A 21 -16.36 5.59 1.12
C ALA A 21 -16.44 6.88 1.94
N ASN A 22 -15.66 7.93 1.61
CA ASN A 22 -15.49 9.11 2.45
C ASN A 22 -16.03 10.42 1.83
N ARG A 23 -16.01 10.55 0.52
CA ARG A 23 -16.57 11.61 -0.34
C ARG A 23 -16.71 13.00 0.30
N LYS A 24 -15.70 13.47 1.02
CA LYS A 24 -15.74 14.82 1.62
C LYS A 24 -15.93 15.88 0.53
N GLY A 25 -16.85 16.82 0.75
CA GLY A 25 -17.25 17.76 -0.29
C GLY A 25 -17.98 17.12 -1.47
N LYS A 26 -18.54 15.91 -1.32
CA LYS A 26 -19.15 15.11 -2.38
C LYS A 26 -18.22 14.80 -3.56
N LEU A 27 -16.90 15.02 -3.38
CA LEU A 27 -15.88 14.79 -4.38
C LEU A 27 -15.34 13.35 -4.27
N ASP A 28 -15.17 12.70 -5.42
CA ASP A 28 -14.52 11.41 -5.55
C ASP A 28 -13.46 11.50 -6.66
N LEU A 29 -12.21 11.32 -6.28
CA LEU A 29 -11.05 11.39 -7.17
C LEU A 29 -10.50 10.00 -7.54
N SER A 30 -11.23 8.92 -7.23
CA SER A 30 -10.76 7.56 -7.48
C SER A 30 -10.96 7.09 -8.93
N THR A 31 -11.92 7.67 -9.65
CA THR A 31 -12.21 7.34 -11.04
C THR A 31 -12.30 8.59 -11.90
N ARG A 32 -12.03 8.44 -13.21
CA ARG A 32 -12.12 9.54 -14.16
C ARG A 32 -13.50 10.22 -14.16
N ALA A 33 -14.56 9.42 -14.24
CA ALA A 33 -15.93 9.94 -14.33
C ALA A 33 -16.30 10.77 -13.09
N ALA A 34 -16.00 10.25 -11.90
CA ALA A 34 -16.30 10.93 -10.64
C ALA A 34 -15.45 12.19 -10.42
N ALA A 35 -14.16 12.13 -10.73
CA ALA A 35 -13.24 13.27 -10.61
C ALA A 35 -13.64 14.44 -11.51
N PHE A 36 -14.08 14.16 -12.74
CA PHE A 36 -14.51 15.19 -13.70
C PHE A 36 -15.95 15.68 -13.46
N ALA A 37 -16.77 14.88 -12.74
CA ALA A 37 -18.07 15.34 -12.27
C ALA A 37 -17.93 16.50 -11.29
N GLY A 38 -16.86 16.47 -10.45
CA GLY A 38 -16.60 17.48 -9.43
C GLY A 38 -17.29 17.17 -8.11
N GLY A 39 -17.32 18.16 -7.22
CA GLY A 39 -17.92 18.06 -5.88
C GLY A 39 -18.97 19.16 -5.62
N SER A 40 -19.29 19.37 -4.33
CA SER A 40 -20.27 20.40 -3.91
C SER A 40 -19.85 21.82 -4.28
N GLU A 41 -18.55 22.09 -4.35
CA GLU A 41 -18.00 23.44 -4.61
C GLU A 41 -17.74 23.68 -6.11
N GLY A 42 -17.97 22.68 -6.97
CA GLY A 42 -17.81 22.83 -8.42
C GLY A 42 -16.89 21.80 -9.07
N LYS A 43 -16.36 22.15 -10.23
CA LYS A 43 -15.47 21.30 -11.04
C LYS A 43 -14.08 21.21 -10.40
N ALA A 44 -13.73 20.05 -9.88
CA ALA A 44 -12.42 19.82 -9.31
C ALA A 44 -11.32 19.84 -10.40
N ILE A 45 -11.61 19.27 -11.57
CA ILE A 45 -10.69 19.17 -12.71
C ILE A 45 -11.43 19.61 -13.97
N VAL A 46 -10.88 20.61 -14.66
CA VAL A 46 -11.33 21.07 -15.97
C VAL A 46 -10.21 20.79 -16.97
N PRO A 47 -10.34 19.78 -17.84
CA PRO A 47 -9.29 19.41 -18.78
C PRO A 47 -8.84 20.59 -19.65
N GLY A 48 -7.53 20.79 -19.77
CA GLY A 48 -6.92 21.90 -20.52
C GLY A 48 -7.01 23.28 -19.86
N LYS A 49 -7.65 23.38 -18.67
CA LYS A 49 -7.87 24.66 -17.98
C LYS A 49 -7.44 24.62 -16.52
N PRO A 50 -6.13 24.72 -16.24
CA PRO A 50 -5.62 24.73 -14.87
C PRO A 50 -6.23 25.80 -13.98
N ALA A 51 -6.45 27.03 -14.53
CA ALA A 51 -7.01 28.15 -13.78
C ALA A 51 -8.49 27.96 -13.39
N ASP A 52 -9.26 27.16 -14.15
CA ASP A 52 -10.66 26.86 -13.89
C ASP A 52 -10.83 25.59 -13.01
N SER A 53 -9.72 24.96 -12.61
CA SER A 53 -9.71 23.72 -11.84
C SER A 53 -9.60 24.00 -10.35
N LEU A 54 -10.69 23.80 -9.61
CA LEU A 54 -10.76 24.04 -8.16
C LEU A 54 -9.69 23.26 -7.39
N LEU A 55 -9.33 22.07 -7.87
CA LEU A 55 -8.25 21.28 -7.27
C LEU A 55 -6.94 22.07 -7.22
N LEU A 56 -6.53 22.69 -8.31
CA LEU A 56 -5.28 23.48 -8.34
C LEU A 56 -5.39 24.77 -7.57
N GLU A 57 -6.52 25.45 -7.61
CA GLU A 57 -6.76 26.65 -6.81
C GLU A 57 -6.51 26.38 -5.32
N LEU A 58 -7.14 25.34 -4.77
CA LEU A 58 -7.01 24.97 -3.36
C LEU A 58 -5.61 24.46 -3.00
N LEU A 59 -4.92 23.77 -3.92
CA LEU A 59 -3.53 23.34 -3.72
C LEU A 59 -2.55 24.50 -3.72
N VAL A 60 -2.75 25.51 -4.57
CA VAL A 60 -1.88 26.71 -4.61
C VAL A 60 -2.04 27.54 -3.34
N LYS A 61 -3.24 27.63 -2.81
CA LYS A 61 -3.53 28.32 -1.54
C LYS A 61 -3.15 27.52 -0.29
N ASP A 62 -2.67 26.29 -0.44
CA ASP A 62 -2.40 25.34 0.66
C ASP A 62 -3.64 25.04 1.53
N GLU A 63 -4.84 25.21 0.98
CA GLU A 63 -6.11 24.88 1.65
C GLU A 63 -6.42 23.37 1.59
N MET A 64 -5.77 22.66 0.66
CA MET A 64 -5.79 21.21 0.54
C MET A 64 -4.36 20.64 0.44
N PRO A 65 -4.11 19.46 1.00
CA PRO A 65 -4.98 18.63 1.86
C PRO A 65 -5.17 19.25 3.26
N LYS A 66 -6.41 19.25 3.76
CA LYS A 66 -6.72 19.80 5.10
C LYS A 66 -6.02 19.04 6.21
N LYS A 67 -5.41 19.77 7.17
CA LYS A 67 -4.73 19.20 8.36
C LYS A 67 -3.59 18.24 8.03
N ARG A 68 -2.96 18.42 6.89
CA ARG A 68 -1.79 17.65 6.43
C ARG A 68 -0.73 18.60 5.88
N THR A 69 0.48 18.06 5.71
CA THR A 69 1.56 18.80 5.02
C THR A 69 1.13 19.15 3.60
N PRO A 70 1.24 20.41 3.18
CA PRO A 70 0.99 20.82 1.81
C PRO A 70 1.82 20.02 0.79
N LEU A 71 1.31 19.90 -0.43
CA LEU A 71 2.05 19.29 -1.52
C LEU A 71 3.31 20.09 -1.84
N LYS A 72 4.37 19.38 -2.22
CA LYS A 72 5.60 20.01 -2.71
C LYS A 72 5.36 20.75 -4.01
N ALA A 73 6.21 21.72 -4.31
CA ALA A 73 6.09 22.54 -5.52
C ALA A 73 6.14 21.71 -6.83
N ASP A 74 6.96 20.66 -6.85
CA ASP A 74 7.06 19.74 -7.98
C ASP A 74 5.78 18.88 -8.15
N GLU A 75 5.16 18.45 -7.06
CA GLU A 75 3.87 17.73 -7.09
C GLU A 75 2.74 18.61 -7.62
N LYS A 76 2.67 19.86 -7.15
CA LYS A 76 1.71 20.85 -7.65
C LYS A 76 1.94 21.13 -9.15
N LYS A 77 3.21 21.20 -9.57
CA LYS A 77 3.57 21.38 -10.98
C LYS A 77 3.13 20.19 -11.84
N ILE A 78 3.33 18.95 -11.38
CA ILE A 78 2.91 17.74 -12.08
C ILE A 78 1.40 17.75 -12.32
N LEU A 79 0.60 18.10 -11.31
CA LEU A 79 -0.85 18.18 -11.43
C LEU A 79 -1.29 19.29 -12.39
N ARG A 80 -0.62 20.45 -12.36
CA ARG A 80 -0.87 21.55 -13.29
C ARG A 80 -0.60 21.13 -14.73
N ASP A 81 0.61 20.62 -15.02
CA ASP A 81 1.03 20.20 -16.35
C ASP A 81 0.10 19.09 -16.91
N TRP A 82 -0.33 18.18 -16.02
CA TRP A 82 -1.29 17.15 -16.38
C TRP A 82 -2.66 17.70 -16.76
N ILE A 83 -3.21 18.65 -15.99
CA ILE A 83 -4.50 19.28 -16.30
C ILE A 83 -4.39 20.10 -17.59
N GLU A 84 -3.31 20.86 -17.77
CA GLU A 84 -3.02 21.65 -18.98
C GLU A 84 -2.95 20.77 -20.22
N GLY A 85 -2.37 19.59 -20.11
CA GLY A 85 -2.33 18.56 -21.16
C GLY A 85 -3.66 17.82 -21.40
N GLY A 86 -4.78 18.32 -20.87
CA GLY A 86 -6.11 17.74 -21.07
C GLY A 86 -6.50 16.66 -20.05
N ALA A 87 -5.76 16.53 -18.98
CA ALA A 87 -6.01 15.57 -17.90
C ALA A 87 -6.20 14.11 -18.38
N PRO A 88 -5.29 13.55 -19.20
CA PRO A 88 -5.41 12.17 -19.69
C PRO A 88 -5.42 11.20 -18.51
N TRP A 89 -6.41 10.31 -18.49
CA TRP A 89 -6.64 9.35 -17.41
C TRP A 89 -6.68 7.93 -17.96
N THR A 90 -5.74 7.09 -17.58
CA THR A 90 -5.52 5.75 -18.17
C THR A 90 -6.01 4.58 -17.29
N LEU A 91 -6.30 4.83 -16.01
CA LEU A 91 -6.79 3.80 -15.08
C LEU A 91 -8.32 3.78 -15.01
N ALA A 92 -8.91 2.60 -14.88
CA ALA A 92 -10.34 2.46 -14.57
C ALA A 92 -10.66 3.04 -13.18
N LYS A 93 -9.81 2.72 -12.19
CA LYS A 93 -9.88 3.22 -10.82
C LYS A 93 -8.46 3.34 -10.24
N ILE A 94 -8.20 4.38 -9.47
CA ILE A 94 -7.00 4.49 -8.66
C ILE A 94 -7.22 3.68 -7.38
N ASP A 95 -6.39 2.65 -7.18
CA ASP A 95 -6.31 1.92 -5.93
C ASP A 95 -5.21 2.53 -5.05
N PRO A 96 -5.55 3.17 -3.90
CA PRO A 96 -4.54 3.76 -3.01
C PRO A 96 -3.47 2.77 -2.57
N ALA A 97 -3.84 1.50 -2.36
CA ALA A 97 -2.91 0.46 -1.95
C ALA A 97 -1.77 0.24 -2.95
N THR A 98 -2.00 0.59 -4.22
CA THR A 98 -0.96 0.54 -5.27
C THR A 98 0.18 1.52 -5.02
N TYR A 99 -0.07 2.64 -4.32
CA TYR A 99 0.82 3.79 -4.21
C TYR A 99 1.29 4.10 -2.80
N VAL A 100 1.00 3.25 -1.82
CA VAL A 100 1.38 3.45 -0.39
C VAL A 100 2.90 3.53 -0.19
N HIS A 101 3.69 3.02 -1.12
CA HIS A 101 5.15 3.00 -1.03
C HIS A 101 5.80 3.77 -2.19
N GLY A 102 5.79 5.10 -2.14
CA GLY A 102 6.64 6.00 -2.92
C GLY A 102 6.84 5.68 -4.41
N SER A 103 6.57 6.64 -5.26
CA SER A 103 6.86 6.63 -6.69
C SER A 103 8.36 6.58 -6.96
N GLY A 104 8.93 5.39 -7.12
CA GLY A 104 10.32 5.26 -7.52
C GLY A 104 10.80 3.81 -7.48
N GLY A 105 10.73 3.13 -8.61
CA GLY A 105 11.25 1.77 -8.75
C GLY A 105 10.16 0.71 -8.60
N THR A 106 10.45 -0.47 -9.04
CA THR A 106 9.62 -1.67 -8.97
C THR A 106 8.92 -1.75 -7.61
N THR A 107 7.63 -1.47 -7.55
CA THR A 107 6.89 -1.39 -6.29
C THR A 107 6.74 -2.80 -5.75
N ILE A 108 7.64 -3.21 -4.89
CA ILE A 108 7.45 -4.40 -4.07
C ILE A 108 6.29 -4.06 -3.14
N ARG A 109 5.11 -4.55 -3.48
CA ARG A 109 3.93 -4.42 -2.61
C ARG A 109 4.12 -5.37 -1.44
N LEU A 110 4.64 -4.86 -0.34
CA LEU A 110 4.64 -5.60 0.91
C LEU A 110 3.22 -5.55 1.47
N ARG A 111 2.55 -6.68 1.47
CA ARG A 111 1.31 -6.89 2.23
C ARG A 111 1.54 -7.97 3.26
N ARG A 112 0.91 -7.84 4.41
CA ARG A 112 0.83 -8.96 5.34
C ARG A 112 0.07 -10.11 4.67
N LEU A 113 0.56 -11.32 4.79
CA LEU A 113 -0.18 -12.49 4.36
C LEU A 113 -1.38 -12.73 5.30
N PRO A 114 -2.54 -13.12 4.80
CA PRO A 114 -3.58 -13.73 5.63
C PRO A 114 -3.04 -14.93 6.40
N ILE A 115 -3.61 -15.22 7.56
CA ILE A 115 -3.12 -16.31 8.43
C ILE A 115 -2.96 -17.64 7.68
N PRO A 116 -3.92 -18.10 6.84
CA PRO A 116 -3.75 -19.34 6.08
C PRO A 116 -2.57 -19.31 5.10
N GLU A 117 -2.36 -18.19 4.40
CA GLU A 117 -1.23 -18.03 3.47
C GLU A 117 0.11 -17.98 4.24
N TYR A 118 0.14 -17.29 5.38
CA TYR A 118 1.32 -17.23 6.26
C TYR A 118 1.73 -18.61 6.76
N VAL A 119 0.80 -19.37 7.33
CA VAL A 119 1.03 -20.74 7.82
C VAL A 119 1.51 -21.67 6.71
N ALA A 120 0.87 -21.63 5.54
CA ALA A 120 1.27 -22.42 4.38
C ALA A 120 2.69 -22.06 3.90
N THR A 121 3.03 -20.78 3.90
CA THR A 121 4.37 -20.29 3.51
C THR A 121 5.44 -20.76 4.49
N VAL A 122 5.21 -20.61 5.80
CA VAL A 122 6.15 -21.08 6.82
C VAL A 122 6.37 -22.59 6.69
N LYS A 123 5.30 -23.38 6.55
CA LYS A 123 5.40 -24.81 6.34
C LYS A 123 6.17 -25.18 5.08
N ALA A 124 5.91 -24.50 3.97
CA ALA A 124 6.60 -24.75 2.70
C ALA A 124 8.12 -24.48 2.79
N VAL A 125 8.48 -23.39 3.50
CA VAL A 125 9.90 -22.97 3.61
C VAL A 125 10.64 -23.78 4.66
N THR A 126 10.07 -23.96 5.86
CA THR A 126 10.77 -24.54 7.02
C THR A 126 10.42 -26.01 7.28
N GLY A 127 9.30 -26.49 6.77
CA GLY A 127 8.72 -27.81 7.09
C GLY A 127 7.95 -27.84 8.41
N ILE A 128 7.89 -26.72 9.14
CA ILE A 128 7.27 -26.66 10.48
C ILE A 128 5.79 -26.29 10.38
N GLU A 129 4.94 -27.05 11.05
CA GLU A 129 3.50 -26.78 11.19
C GLU A 129 3.25 -25.84 12.36
N ILE A 130 2.52 -24.74 12.13
CA ILE A 130 2.26 -23.70 13.13
C ILE A 130 0.81 -23.23 13.17
N VAL A 131 -0.14 -24.02 12.65
CA VAL A 131 -1.56 -23.63 12.58
C VAL A 131 -2.14 -23.26 13.94
N ALA A 132 -1.89 -24.09 14.96
CA ALA A 132 -2.44 -23.89 16.29
C ALA A 132 -1.91 -22.63 16.95
N GLU A 133 -0.60 -22.40 16.85
CA GLU A 133 0.08 -21.23 17.39
C GLU A 133 -0.33 -19.95 16.65
N ALA A 134 -0.40 -20.00 15.33
CA ALA A 134 -0.83 -18.86 14.52
C ALA A 134 -2.27 -18.44 14.88
N THR A 135 -3.18 -19.39 15.03
CA THR A 135 -4.56 -19.09 15.42
C THR A 135 -4.67 -18.48 16.81
N LYS A 136 -3.75 -18.86 17.72
CA LYS A 136 -3.74 -18.36 19.11
C LYS A 136 -3.06 -17.02 19.26
N LEU A 137 -1.96 -16.76 18.55
CA LEU A 137 -1.08 -15.62 18.75
C LEU A 137 -1.38 -14.46 17.81
N LEU A 138 -1.75 -14.75 16.54
CA LEU A 138 -2.00 -13.70 15.57
C LEU A 138 -3.40 -13.09 15.75
N PRO A 139 -3.52 -11.76 15.67
CA PRO A 139 -4.83 -11.14 15.56
C PRO A 139 -5.61 -11.70 14.35
N PRO A 140 -6.91 -11.93 14.48
CA PRO A 140 -7.72 -12.51 13.41
C PRO A 140 -7.71 -11.60 12.16
N ASP A 141 -7.74 -12.24 11.00
CA ASP A 141 -7.89 -11.50 9.74
C ASP A 141 -9.28 -10.87 9.66
N LEU A 142 -9.33 -9.56 9.55
CA LEU A 142 -10.58 -8.83 9.33
C LEU A 142 -11.09 -9.14 7.92
N ARG A 143 -12.41 -9.27 7.79
CA ARG A 143 -13.10 -9.41 6.50
C ARG A 143 -13.85 -8.13 6.19
N ALA A 144 -13.63 -7.57 5.02
CA ALA A 144 -14.48 -6.53 4.46
C ALA A 144 -15.02 -7.04 3.12
N ASP A 145 -16.32 -6.84 2.90
CA ASP A 145 -17.01 -7.22 1.66
C ASP A 145 -16.82 -8.70 1.26
N GLY A 146 -16.67 -9.58 2.25
CA GLY A 146 -16.47 -11.02 2.04
C GLY A 146 -15.02 -11.44 1.73
N PHE A 147 -14.09 -10.51 1.59
CA PHE A 147 -12.69 -10.78 1.30
C PHE A 147 -11.78 -10.49 2.50
N SER A 148 -10.85 -11.40 2.80
CA SER A 148 -9.85 -11.25 3.87
C SER A 148 -8.50 -10.73 3.38
N ASN A 149 -8.29 -10.63 2.07
CA ASN A 149 -7.01 -10.31 1.45
C ASN A 149 -6.92 -8.89 0.87
N THR A 150 -7.83 -8.00 1.25
CA THR A 150 -7.75 -6.61 0.84
C THR A 150 -6.64 -5.90 1.61
N ALA A 151 -5.87 -5.04 0.95
CA ALA A 151 -4.78 -4.29 1.57
C ALA A 151 -5.23 -3.45 2.78
N TYR A 152 -6.50 -3.05 2.81
CA TYR A 152 -7.12 -2.33 3.93
C TYR A 152 -7.20 -3.15 5.22
N ASN A 153 -7.38 -4.46 5.08
CA ASN A 153 -7.56 -5.38 6.21
C ASN A 153 -6.25 -6.02 6.67
N LEU A 154 -5.16 -5.82 5.94
CA LEU A 154 -3.87 -6.43 6.20
C LEU A 154 -2.87 -5.44 6.83
N ASN A 155 -3.39 -4.51 7.64
CA ASN A 155 -2.55 -3.61 8.43
C ASN A 155 -1.70 -4.40 9.45
N VAL A 156 -0.52 -3.87 9.72
CA VAL A 156 0.39 -4.38 10.74
C VAL A 156 0.44 -3.37 11.88
N ASP A 157 0.07 -3.81 13.08
CA ASP A 157 0.23 -3.07 14.32
C ASP A 157 1.27 -3.75 15.23
N LEU A 158 1.52 -3.18 16.41
CA LEU A 158 2.48 -3.73 17.37
C LEU A 158 2.16 -5.17 17.77
N LYS A 159 0.87 -5.51 17.93
CA LYS A 159 0.45 -6.87 18.27
C LYS A 159 0.83 -7.89 17.20
N HIS A 160 0.72 -7.51 15.93
CA HIS A 160 1.18 -8.35 14.82
C HIS A 160 2.70 -8.54 14.86
N VAL A 161 3.47 -7.47 15.14
CA VAL A 161 4.94 -7.57 15.24
C VAL A 161 5.36 -8.50 16.38
N GLU A 162 4.76 -8.35 17.56
CA GLU A 162 5.01 -9.21 18.70
C GLU A 162 4.63 -10.67 18.41
N ALA A 163 3.47 -10.89 17.81
CA ALA A 163 3.02 -12.22 17.42
C ALA A 163 3.95 -12.88 16.40
N PHE A 164 4.39 -12.15 15.36
CA PHE A 164 5.34 -12.67 14.38
C PHE A 164 6.70 -12.98 15.01
N ALA A 165 7.19 -12.17 15.95
CA ALA A 165 8.41 -12.47 16.69
C ALA A 165 8.28 -13.75 17.51
N GLY A 166 7.16 -13.92 18.23
CA GLY A 166 6.86 -15.15 18.97
C GLY A 166 6.76 -16.38 18.05
N MET A 167 6.12 -16.24 16.90
CA MET A 167 6.03 -17.31 15.91
C MET A 167 7.41 -17.69 15.34
N ALA A 168 8.26 -16.69 15.05
CA ALA A 168 9.62 -16.95 14.59
C ALA A 168 10.43 -17.74 15.62
N ALA A 169 10.32 -17.41 16.91
CA ALA A 169 10.98 -18.14 17.98
C ALA A 169 10.52 -19.61 18.02
N ILE A 170 9.21 -19.87 17.93
CA ILE A 170 8.64 -21.23 17.91
C ILE A 170 9.15 -22.02 16.69
N VAL A 171 9.20 -21.39 15.51
CA VAL A 171 9.70 -22.05 14.29
C VAL A 171 11.16 -22.41 14.43
N VAL A 172 12.00 -21.49 14.92
CA VAL A 172 13.45 -21.71 15.10
C VAL A 172 13.70 -22.82 16.14
N ASP A 173 12.95 -22.85 17.23
CA ASP A 173 13.07 -23.87 18.28
C ASP A 173 12.74 -25.29 17.76
N ARG A 174 11.77 -25.40 16.86
CA ARG A 174 11.35 -26.69 16.27
C ARG A 174 12.14 -27.11 15.04
N MET A 175 12.86 -26.19 14.42
CA MET A 175 13.53 -26.42 13.15
C MET A 175 14.90 -27.10 13.35
N ASP A 176 15.20 -28.10 12.54
CA ASP A 176 16.59 -28.56 12.38
C ASP A 176 17.37 -27.54 11.54
N ILE A 177 18.01 -26.59 12.24
CA ILE A 177 18.77 -25.49 11.63
C ILE A 177 19.88 -26.01 10.71
N LYS A 178 20.52 -27.13 11.07
CA LYS A 178 21.59 -27.73 10.25
C LYS A 178 21.05 -28.29 8.95
N ALA A 179 19.93 -29.01 9.00
CA ALA A 179 19.28 -29.55 7.82
C ALA A 179 18.73 -28.42 6.92
N PHE A 180 18.18 -27.37 7.51
CA PHE A 180 17.68 -26.19 6.80
C PHE A 180 18.82 -25.46 6.10
N ALA A 181 19.91 -25.15 6.80
CA ALA A 181 21.06 -24.42 6.24
C ALA A 181 21.75 -25.17 5.10
N ARG A 182 21.79 -26.52 5.13
CA ARG A 182 22.34 -27.35 4.05
C ARG A 182 21.61 -27.21 2.72
N ARG A 183 20.36 -26.77 2.70
CA ARG A 183 19.62 -26.48 1.46
C ARG A 183 20.26 -25.37 0.65
N PHE A 184 20.96 -24.45 1.31
CA PHE A 184 21.58 -23.28 0.67
C PHE A 184 23.06 -23.49 0.42
N HIS A 185 23.76 -24.23 1.30
CA HIS A 185 25.16 -24.54 1.11
C HIS A 185 25.63 -25.74 1.94
N ASP A 186 25.88 -26.86 1.29
CA ASP A 186 26.21 -28.14 1.92
C ASP A 186 27.66 -28.22 2.47
N LYS A 187 28.57 -27.38 1.95
CA LYS A 187 30.00 -27.38 2.28
C LYS A 187 30.48 -26.34 3.28
N LEU A 188 29.61 -25.46 3.72
CA LEU A 188 29.96 -24.38 4.67
C LEU A 188 29.70 -24.81 6.11
N THR A 189 30.49 -24.25 7.05
CA THR A 189 30.19 -24.36 8.48
C THR A 189 28.90 -23.59 8.80
N LEU A 190 28.24 -23.93 9.90
CA LEU A 190 26.96 -23.35 10.31
C LEU A 190 27.01 -21.81 10.36
N ASP A 191 28.11 -21.23 10.83
CA ASP A 191 28.33 -19.79 10.90
C ASP A 191 28.38 -19.16 9.49
N LYS A 192 29.07 -19.78 8.54
CA LYS A 192 29.13 -19.34 7.16
C LYS A 192 27.80 -19.52 6.42
N GLN A 193 27.08 -20.60 6.70
CA GLN A 193 25.76 -20.86 6.12
C GLN A 193 24.74 -19.80 6.62
N ALA A 194 24.79 -19.42 7.90
CA ALA A 194 23.94 -18.37 8.44
C ALA A 194 24.19 -17.01 7.78
N ARG A 195 25.45 -16.64 7.53
CA ARG A 195 25.80 -15.40 6.83
C ARG A 195 25.28 -15.37 5.38
N THR A 196 25.40 -16.47 4.65
CA THR A 196 24.87 -16.58 3.27
C THR A 196 23.35 -16.46 3.18
N LEU A 197 22.61 -16.71 4.27
CA LEU A 197 21.15 -16.55 4.34
C LEU A 197 20.72 -15.11 4.60
N ILE A 198 21.63 -14.24 5.04
CA ILE A 198 21.35 -12.84 5.41
C ILE A 198 21.74 -11.87 4.28
N GLU A 199 22.65 -12.24 3.40
CA GLU A 199 23.01 -11.51 2.17
C GLU A 199 22.03 -11.79 1.02
#